data_4cf33c2d05907b337006a9ce1481e12e
#
_entry.id   4cf33c2d05907b337006a9ce1481e12e
#
_cell.length_a   1.000
_cell.length_b   1.000
_cell.length_c   1.000
_cell.angle_alpha   90.00
_cell.angle_beta   90.00
_cell.angle_gamma   90.00
#
_symmetry.space_group_name_H-M   'P 1'
#
loop_
_entity.id
_entity.type
_entity.pdbx_description
1 polymer ?
#
loop_
_entity_poly.entity_id
_entity_poly.type
_entity_poly.pdbx_seq_one_letter_code
_entity_poly.pdbx_strand_id
1 'polypeptide(L)'
;LETQPIDINSEYEDGHFYVTLNKGVKDLKLFYQINQDETVLYDSTFIISESANIKTWAIKNDVSYGDSLEIELYEHKGLDARIANLKVYSKTYDGGGDDAIVNGLRGGLNFRDGHWQGYFGTDFEATITLDSIQRIDSVISSFYQYNLSWIFMPKQILVYTSVDGDNYYKRAKLSPSISVKQEGQFFEEFVLTFPEV
;
A
#
# COMPACT_ATOMS: atom_id res chain seq x y z
N LEU A 1 -19.20 -4.83 11.63
CA LEU A 1 -17.94 -4.33 11.06
C LEU A 1 -17.71 -2.98 11.69
N GLU A 2 -16.74 -2.85 12.60
CA GLU A 2 -16.29 -1.54 13.04
C GLU A 2 -15.60 -0.90 11.83
N THR A 3 -16.17 0.19 11.35
CA THR A 3 -15.52 1.02 10.34
C THR A 3 -14.35 1.72 11.00
N GLN A 4 -13.20 1.71 10.37
CA GLN A 4 -12.06 2.52 10.80
C GLN A 4 -12.53 3.97 10.91
N PRO A 5 -12.26 4.65 12.02
CA PRO A 5 -12.71 6.03 12.22
C PRO A 5 -12.00 7.04 11.33
N ILE A 6 -10.85 6.64 10.78
CA ILE A 6 -9.97 7.46 9.95
C ILE A 6 -9.61 6.66 8.70
N ASP A 7 -9.66 7.32 7.58
CA ASP A 7 -9.12 6.86 6.32
C ASP A 7 -8.04 7.84 5.85
N ILE A 8 -6.98 7.33 5.24
CA ILE A 8 -5.85 8.13 4.74
C ILE A 8 -5.71 7.90 3.25
N ASN A 9 -5.65 8.97 2.48
CA ASN A 9 -5.41 8.95 1.06
C ASN A 9 -4.17 9.77 0.72
N SER A 10 -3.46 9.36 -0.31
CA SER A 10 -2.29 10.05 -0.83
C SER A 10 -2.41 10.19 -2.34
N GLU A 11 -2.12 11.37 -2.84
CA GLU A 11 -1.93 11.68 -4.25
C GLU A 11 -0.48 12.13 -4.43
N TYR A 12 0.19 11.70 -5.50
CA TYR A 12 1.55 12.10 -5.78
C TYR A 12 1.57 13.01 -7.01
N GLU A 13 2.08 14.24 -6.86
CA GLU A 13 2.17 15.22 -7.92
C GLU A 13 3.42 16.08 -7.71
N ASP A 14 4.12 16.41 -8.80
CA ASP A 14 5.31 17.30 -8.79
C ASP A 14 6.38 16.90 -7.75
N GLY A 15 6.58 15.59 -7.52
CA GLY A 15 7.59 15.09 -6.59
C GLY A 15 7.16 15.14 -5.12
N HIS A 16 5.88 15.31 -4.83
CA HIS A 16 5.36 15.44 -3.47
C HIS A 16 4.10 14.61 -3.28
N PHE A 17 3.94 14.07 -2.07
CA PHE A 17 2.71 13.45 -1.63
C PHE A 17 1.79 14.46 -0.98
N TYR A 18 0.57 14.54 -1.45
CA TYR A 18 -0.53 15.31 -0.87
C TYR A 18 -1.40 14.37 -0.05
N VAL A 19 -1.24 14.41 1.26
CA VAL A 19 -1.89 13.47 2.19
C VAL A 19 -3.15 14.07 2.77
N THR A 20 -4.27 13.35 2.66
CA THR A 20 -5.58 13.74 3.17
C THR A 20 -6.09 12.72 4.15
N LEU A 21 -6.54 13.17 5.32
CA LEU A 21 -7.21 12.34 6.32
C LEU A 21 -8.73 12.54 6.23
N ASN A 22 -9.46 11.47 6.07
CA ASN A 22 -10.92 11.47 6.00
C ASN A 22 -11.54 10.96 7.31
N LYS A 23 -12.60 11.62 7.74
CA LYS A 23 -13.34 11.25 8.95
C LYS A 23 -14.49 10.31 8.59
N GLY A 24 -14.46 9.09 9.10
CA GLY A 24 -15.60 8.18 9.00
C GLY A 24 -16.79 8.60 9.86
N VAL A 25 -16.58 9.47 10.83
CA VAL A 25 -17.60 9.94 11.79
C VAL A 25 -17.52 11.46 11.94
N LYS A 26 -18.67 12.13 12.10
CA LYS A 26 -18.74 13.57 12.34
C LYS A 26 -18.18 13.92 13.72
N ASP A 27 -17.73 15.17 13.87
CA ASP A 27 -17.26 15.78 15.13
C ASP A 27 -16.00 15.13 15.72
N LEU A 28 -15.18 14.47 14.88
CA LEU A 28 -13.85 14.03 15.28
C LEU A 28 -12.82 15.16 15.08
N LYS A 29 -11.93 15.32 16.05
CA LYS A 29 -10.64 16.00 15.85
C LYS A 29 -9.63 14.94 15.45
N LEU A 30 -9.01 15.10 14.29
CA LEU A 30 -7.93 14.23 13.82
C LEU A 30 -6.59 14.85 14.14
N PHE A 31 -5.66 14.01 14.56
CA PHE A 31 -4.27 14.37 14.80
C PHE A 31 -3.37 13.46 14.01
N TYR A 32 -2.19 13.96 13.67
CA TYR A 32 -1.17 13.15 13.03
C TYR A 32 0.24 13.48 13.52
N GLN A 33 1.16 12.57 13.28
CA GLN A 33 2.61 12.71 13.44
C GLN A 33 3.27 12.13 12.18
N ILE A 34 4.36 12.75 11.75
CA ILE A 34 5.23 12.27 10.68
C ILE A 34 6.55 11.87 11.34
N ASN A 35 7.06 10.65 11.09
CA ASN A 35 8.33 10.13 11.60
C ASN A 35 8.53 10.32 13.13
N GLN A 36 7.45 10.31 13.91
CA GLN A 36 7.44 10.57 15.36
C GLN A 36 7.77 12.03 15.76
N ASP A 37 7.66 12.97 14.84
CA ASP A 37 7.77 14.40 15.10
C ASP A 37 6.62 14.93 15.99
N GLU A 38 6.49 16.25 16.10
CA GLU A 38 5.44 16.87 16.89
C GLU A 38 4.04 16.50 16.40
N THR A 39 3.10 16.38 17.36
CA THR A 39 1.70 16.14 17.07
C THR A 39 1.05 17.37 16.43
N VAL A 40 0.40 17.18 15.29
CA VAL A 40 -0.30 18.23 14.56
C VAL A 40 -1.80 17.96 14.55
N LEU A 41 -2.62 18.97 14.82
CA LEU A 41 -4.06 18.92 14.59
C LEU A 41 -4.31 18.99 13.08
N TYR A 42 -5.00 18.00 12.53
CA TYR A 42 -5.35 17.98 11.12
C TYR A 42 -6.48 18.98 10.81
N ASP A 43 -6.23 19.86 9.87
CA ASP A 43 -7.21 20.83 9.35
C ASP A 43 -7.38 20.74 7.83
N SER A 44 -6.33 20.40 7.10
CA SER A 44 -6.30 20.32 5.64
C SER A 44 -5.23 19.35 5.14
N THR A 45 -5.26 19.04 3.85
CA THR A 45 -4.22 18.26 3.16
C THR A 45 -2.83 18.81 3.49
N PHE A 46 -1.89 17.93 3.81
CA PHE A 46 -0.50 18.27 4.10
C PHE A 46 0.44 17.59 3.11
N ILE A 47 1.65 18.13 2.97
CA ILE A 47 2.61 17.73 1.95
C ILE A 47 3.78 17.00 2.61
N ILE A 48 4.18 15.88 1.99
CA ILE A 48 5.37 15.11 2.35
C ILE A 48 6.22 14.95 1.09
N SER A 49 7.54 15.21 1.18
CA SER A 49 8.45 15.24 0.04
C SER A 49 9.37 14.02 -0.04
N GLU A 50 9.25 13.08 0.87
CA GLU A 50 10.07 11.86 0.94
C GLU A 50 9.29 10.74 1.64
N SER A 51 9.82 9.52 1.60
CA SER A 51 9.23 8.40 2.33
C SER A 51 9.12 8.69 3.82
N ALA A 52 7.97 8.38 4.43
CA ALA A 52 7.69 8.70 5.82
C ALA A 52 6.74 7.70 6.48
N ASN A 53 6.81 7.63 7.82
CA ASN A 53 5.80 6.98 8.64
C ASN A 53 4.77 8.02 9.10
N ILE A 54 3.50 7.75 8.84
CA ILE A 54 2.40 8.60 9.29
C ILE A 54 1.62 7.84 10.35
N LYS A 55 1.50 8.43 11.54
CA LYS A 55 0.61 7.96 12.58
C LYS A 55 -0.54 8.95 12.73
N THR A 56 -1.79 8.47 12.70
CA THR A 56 -2.98 9.31 12.89
C THR A 56 -3.94 8.69 13.88
N TRP A 57 -4.65 9.54 14.62
CA TRP A 57 -5.67 9.14 15.60
C TRP A 57 -6.77 10.18 15.70
N ALA A 58 -7.90 9.76 16.26
CA ALA A 58 -9.07 10.60 16.44
C ALA A 58 -9.37 10.85 17.92
N ILE A 59 -9.86 12.04 18.23
CA ILE A 59 -10.39 12.42 19.54
C ILE A 59 -11.83 12.92 19.37
N LYS A 60 -12.72 12.44 20.24
CA LYS A 60 -14.11 12.91 20.37
C LYS A 60 -14.41 13.23 21.82
N ASN A 61 -14.90 14.45 22.09
CA ASN A 61 -15.19 14.90 23.46
C ASN A 61 -14.02 14.70 24.44
N ASP A 62 -12.79 15.04 23.95
CA ASP A 62 -11.54 14.94 24.70
C ASP A 62 -11.11 13.50 25.09
N VAL A 63 -11.73 12.47 24.47
CA VAL A 63 -11.39 11.07 24.66
C VAL A 63 -10.95 10.47 23.34
N SER A 64 -9.96 9.56 23.37
CA SER A 64 -9.53 8.79 22.20
C SER A 64 -10.72 8.02 21.59
N TYR A 65 -10.85 8.08 20.27
CA TYR A 65 -11.94 7.46 19.53
C TYR A 65 -11.40 6.46 18.50
N GLY A 66 -11.58 5.17 18.78
CA GLY A 66 -11.03 4.09 17.99
C GLY A 66 -9.52 3.93 18.13
N ASP A 67 -8.94 3.05 17.30
CA ASP A 67 -7.52 2.80 17.27
C ASP A 67 -6.78 3.85 16.41
N SER A 68 -5.49 4.02 16.68
CA SER A 68 -4.62 4.80 15.80
C SER A 68 -4.34 3.99 14.53
N LEU A 69 -4.18 4.70 13.42
CA LEU A 69 -3.71 4.14 12.15
C LEU A 69 -2.26 4.55 11.93
N GLU A 70 -1.41 3.58 11.62
CA GLU A 70 -0.01 3.81 11.25
C GLU A 70 0.19 3.31 9.83
N ILE A 71 0.70 4.17 8.95
CA ILE A 71 0.91 3.93 7.52
C ILE A 71 2.33 4.33 7.14
N GLU A 72 2.97 3.48 6.36
CA GLU A 72 4.19 3.83 5.65
C GLU A 72 3.85 4.46 4.29
N LEU A 73 4.45 5.60 4.01
CA LEU A 73 4.41 6.27 2.73
C LEU A 73 5.76 6.08 2.03
N TYR A 74 5.76 5.53 0.84
CA TYR A 74 6.95 5.17 0.09
C TYR A 74 7.09 5.95 -1.19
N GLU A 75 8.21 6.67 -1.35
CA GLU A 75 8.61 7.23 -2.64
C GLU A 75 9.28 6.14 -3.49
N HIS A 76 8.79 5.95 -4.72
CA HIS A 76 9.33 4.97 -5.67
C HIS A 76 9.05 5.38 -7.12
N LYS A 77 9.78 4.81 -8.07
CA LYS A 77 9.68 5.14 -9.51
C LYS A 77 8.34 4.76 -10.17
N GLY A 78 7.53 3.97 -9.50
CA GLY A 78 6.20 3.57 -9.99
C GLY A 78 5.06 4.48 -9.51
N LEU A 79 5.33 5.54 -8.76
CA LEU A 79 4.32 6.55 -8.42
C LEU A 79 3.76 7.17 -9.71
N ASP A 80 2.44 7.37 -9.78
CA ASP A 80 1.70 7.88 -10.95
C ASP A 80 1.80 7.02 -12.22
N ALA A 81 2.41 5.83 -12.12
CA ALA A 81 2.50 4.92 -13.25
C ALA A 81 1.11 4.43 -13.68
N ARG A 82 0.92 4.31 -15.00
CA ARG A 82 -0.31 3.75 -15.53
C ARG A 82 -0.38 2.24 -15.30
N ILE A 83 -1.48 1.76 -14.74
CA ILE A 83 -1.73 0.35 -14.50
C ILE A 83 -2.62 -0.22 -15.61
N ALA A 84 -2.22 -1.39 -16.12
CA ALA A 84 -3.00 -2.18 -17.07
C ALA A 84 -3.00 -3.65 -16.64
N ASN A 85 -3.91 -4.44 -17.21
CA ASN A 85 -4.06 -5.88 -16.92
C ASN A 85 -4.23 -6.22 -15.44
N LEU A 86 -4.66 -5.24 -14.63
CA LEU A 86 -4.96 -5.49 -13.22
C LEU A 86 -6.11 -6.48 -13.12
N LYS A 87 -5.89 -7.58 -12.39
CA LYS A 87 -6.94 -8.56 -12.13
C LYS A 87 -7.99 -7.97 -11.20
N VAL A 88 -9.21 -8.49 -11.31
CA VAL A 88 -10.32 -8.02 -10.48
C VAL A 88 -10.05 -8.37 -9.00
N TYR A 89 -10.00 -7.34 -8.19
CA TYR A 89 -9.87 -7.45 -6.74
C TYR A 89 -11.23 -7.38 -6.04
N SER A 90 -11.25 -7.74 -4.76
CA SER A 90 -12.46 -7.66 -3.92
C SER A 90 -12.87 -6.23 -3.68
N LYS A 91 -14.14 -5.89 -3.90
CA LYS A 91 -14.70 -4.56 -3.58
C LYS A 91 -14.66 -4.22 -2.07
N THR A 92 -14.51 -5.21 -1.22
CA THR A 92 -14.39 -5.02 0.23
C THR A 92 -12.95 -4.74 0.65
N TYR A 93 -12.00 -5.19 -0.17
CA TYR A 93 -10.57 -5.03 0.04
C TYR A 93 -9.96 -4.48 -1.24
N ASP A 94 -10.27 -3.23 -1.53
CA ASP A 94 -9.84 -2.55 -2.77
C ASP A 94 -8.51 -1.77 -2.62
N GLY A 95 -8.04 -1.63 -1.36
CA GLY A 95 -6.78 -0.94 -1.07
C GLY A 95 -6.77 0.56 -1.38
N GLY A 96 -7.94 1.12 -1.73
CA GLY A 96 -8.07 2.51 -2.19
C GLY A 96 -8.32 2.64 -3.69
N GLY A 97 -8.45 1.53 -4.43
CA GLY A 97 -8.79 1.54 -5.84
C GLY A 97 -7.71 0.97 -6.77
N ASP A 98 -7.82 1.27 -8.06
CA ASP A 98 -6.95 0.70 -9.09
C ASP A 98 -5.48 1.09 -8.89
N ASP A 99 -5.21 2.31 -8.42
CA ASP A 99 -3.87 2.86 -8.22
C ASP A 99 -3.21 2.41 -6.90
N ALA A 100 -3.93 1.68 -6.05
CA ALA A 100 -3.46 1.26 -4.73
C ALA A 100 -2.10 0.53 -4.73
N ILE A 101 -1.77 -0.18 -5.82
CA ILE A 101 -0.50 -0.90 -5.93
C ILE A 101 0.70 -0.01 -6.26
N VAL A 102 0.47 1.29 -6.57
CA VAL A 102 1.52 2.27 -6.92
C VAL A 102 1.35 3.62 -6.22
N ASN A 103 0.37 3.81 -5.35
CA ASN A 103 0.08 5.08 -4.69
C ASN A 103 1.03 5.44 -3.54
N GLY A 104 2.03 4.61 -3.27
CA GLY A 104 3.01 4.81 -2.21
C GLY A 104 2.54 4.44 -0.80
N LEU A 105 1.26 4.18 -0.57
CA LEU A 105 0.74 3.78 0.73
C LEU A 105 0.90 2.27 0.97
N ARG A 106 1.36 1.90 2.16
CA ARG A 106 1.50 0.51 2.58
C ARG A 106 0.54 0.15 3.70
N GLY A 107 -0.17 -0.95 3.52
CA GLY A 107 -0.97 -1.56 4.55
C GLY A 107 -0.12 -2.16 5.69
N GLY A 108 -0.64 -2.09 6.92
CA GLY A 108 -0.02 -2.66 8.10
C GLY A 108 -0.50 -4.08 8.44
N LEU A 109 -0.32 -4.47 9.71
CA LEU A 109 -0.80 -5.77 10.21
C LEU A 109 -2.33 -5.86 10.39
N ASN A 110 -3.05 -4.78 10.17
CA ASN A 110 -4.50 -4.81 10.13
C ASN A 110 -5.00 -4.85 8.68
N PHE A 111 -5.27 -6.03 8.13
CA PHE A 111 -5.75 -6.18 6.75
C PHE A 111 -7.09 -5.44 6.44
N ARG A 112 -7.70 -4.81 7.44
CA ARG A 112 -8.90 -3.96 7.31
C ARG A 112 -8.59 -2.47 7.40
N ASP A 113 -7.31 -2.09 7.34
CA ASP A 113 -6.87 -0.69 7.40
C ASP A 113 -7.24 0.13 6.14
N GLY A 114 -7.71 -0.54 5.08
CA GLY A 114 -8.10 0.09 3.82
C GLY A 114 -6.99 0.08 2.76
N HIS A 115 -5.78 -0.40 3.08
CA HIS A 115 -4.60 -0.32 2.20
C HIS A 115 -4.14 -1.67 1.64
N TRP A 116 -4.99 -2.70 1.73
CA TRP A 116 -4.73 -4.01 1.15
C TRP A 116 -5.72 -4.34 0.03
N GLN A 117 -5.19 -4.71 -1.15
CA GLN A 117 -6.02 -5.29 -2.20
C GLN A 117 -6.13 -6.80 -2.03
N GLY A 118 -7.37 -7.31 -2.02
CA GLY A 118 -7.66 -8.72 -1.88
C GLY A 118 -8.07 -9.38 -3.19
N TYR A 119 -7.45 -10.52 -3.54
CA TYR A 119 -7.76 -11.30 -4.73
C TYR A 119 -8.32 -12.66 -4.34
N PHE A 120 -9.44 -13.06 -4.94
CA PHE A 120 -10.11 -14.32 -4.64
C PHE A 120 -10.36 -15.13 -5.92
N GLY A 121 -9.87 -16.37 -5.92
CA GLY A 121 -10.07 -17.30 -7.05
C GLY A 121 -9.28 -16.93 -8.32
N THR A 122 -8.33 -16.01 -8.22
CA THR A 122 -7.45 -15.58 -9.31
C THR A 122 -6.06 -15.28 -8.79
N ASP A 123 -5.05 -15.43 -9.65
CA ASP A 123 -3.71 -14.94 -9.36
C ASP A 123 -3.69 -13.40 -9.51
N PHE A 124 -2.83 -12.73 -8.73
CA PHE A 124 -2.53 -11.33 -8.94
C PHE A 124 -1.70 -11.16 -10.21
N GLU A 125 -2.07 -10.21 -11.04
CA GLU A 125 -1.32 -9.79 -12.23
C GLU A 125 -1.60 -8.32 -12.52
N ALA A 126 -0.55 -7.55 -12.76
CA ALA A 126 -0.64 -6.16 -13.17
C ALA A 126 0.53 -5.80 -14.08
N THR A 127 0.29 -4.90 -15.03
CA THR A 127 1.32 -4.25 -15.84
C THR A 127 1.43 -2.80 -15.40
N ILE A 128 2.60 -2.41 -14.93
CA ILE A 128 2.91 -1.04 -14.48
C ILE A 128 3.74 -0.38 -15.57
N THR A 129 3.21 0.69 -16.16
CA THR A 129 3.88 1.43 -17.23
C THR A 129 4.36 2.77 -16.69
N LEU A 130 5.67 2.92 -16.58
CA LEU A 130 6.30 4.18 -16.18
C LEU A 130 6.16 5.23 -17.30
N ASP A 131 6.15 6.51 -16.95
CA ASP A 131 5.99 7.62 -17.90
C ASP A 131 7.11 7.70 -18.94
N SER A 132 8.28 7.20 -18.58
CA SER A 132 9.44 7.13 -19.47
C SER A 132 10.23 5.86 -19.20
N ILE A 133 11.11 5.49 -20.16
CA ILE A 133 12.07 4.41 -19.95
C ILE A 133 13.04 4.84 -18.84
N GLN A 134 13.05 4.08 -17.77
CA GLN A 134 13.89 4.31 -16.60
C GLN A 134 14.70 3.06 -16.28
N ARG A 135 15.89 3.25 -15.73
CA ARG A 135 16.69 2.15 -15.18
C ARG A 135 16.09 1.67 -13.87
N ILE A 136 15.86 0.39 -13.77
CA ILE A 136 15.41 -0.29 -12.56
C ILE A 136 16.26 -1.53 -12.29
N ASP A 137 16.47 -1.85 -11.03
CA ASP A 137 17.24 -3.01 -10.55
C ASP A 137 16.46 -3.83 -9.52
N SER A 138 15.30 -3.35 -9.13
CA SER A 138 14.49 -4.01 -8.10
C SER A 138 13.00 -3.68 -8.23
N VAL A 139 12.19 -4.63 -7.77
CA VAL A 139 10.76 -4.45 -7.53
C VAL A 139 10.46 -4.90 -6.10
N ILE A 140 9.79 -4.04 -5.35
CA ILE A 140 9.37 -4.32 -3.98
C ILE A 140 7.86 -4.53 -3.97
N SER A 141 7.41 -5.58 -3.31
CA SER A 141 5.98 -5.87 -3.15
C SER A 141 5.71 -6.50 -1.78
N SER A 142 4.59 -6.17 -1.17
CA SER A 142 4.19 -6.70 0.13
C SER A 142 2.98 -7.61 0.00
N PHE A 143 2.97 -8.71 0.74
CA PHE A 143 1.85 -9.63 0.82
C PHE A 143 1.53 -9.96 2.27
N TYR A 144 0.28 -10.29 2.51
CA TYR A 144 -0.26 -10.53 3.84
C TYR A 144 -0.77 -11.96 3.99
N GLN A 145 -0.55 -12.57 5.16
CA GLN A 145 -1.12 -13.86 5.52
C GLN A 145 -1.88 -13.78 6.85
N TYR A 146 -3.10 -14.33 6.86
CA TYR A 146 -3.88 -14.60 8.07
C TYR A 146 -4.84 -15.76 7.81
N ASN A 147 -4.41 -16.97 8.13
CA ASN A 147 -5.12 -18.20 7.80
C ASN A 147 -6.54 -18.26 8.34
N LEU A 148 -6.80 -17.70 9.55
CA LEU A 148 -8.14 -17.64 10.14
C LEU A 148 -9.12 -16.78 9.34
N SER A 149 -8.62 -15.88 8.50
CA SER A 149 -9.41 -15.06 7.58
C SER A 149 -9.28 -15.50 6.11
N TRP A 150 -8.71 -16.68 5.85
CA TRP A 150 -8.50 -17.24 4.51
C TRP A 150 -7.62 -16.36 3.61
N ILE A 151 -6.68 -15.64 4.20
CA ILE A 151 -5.68 -14.83 3.50
C ILE A 151 -4.36 -15.59 3.51
N PHE A 152 -3.77 -15.77 2.34
CA PHE A 152 -2.58 -16.59 2.14
C PHE A 152 -1.53 -15.85 1.31
N MET A 153 -0.26 -16.09 1.62
CA MET A 153 0.86 -15.67 0.77
C MET A 153 0.77 -16.29 -0.63
N PRO A 154 1.24 -15.61 -1.67
CA PRO A 154 1.36 -16.18 -3.00
C PRO A 154 2.36 -17.35 -2.99
N LYS A 155 2.21 -18.34 -3.87
CA LYS A 155 3.19 -19.43 -4.00
C LYS A 155 4.53 -18.95 -4.52
N GLN A 156 4.50 -17.95 -5.38
CA GLN A 156 5.68 -17.34 -6.00
C GLN A 156 5.32 -15.95 -6.54
N ILE A 157 6.32 -15.13 -6.66
CA ILE A 157 6.25 -13.82 -7.30
C ILE A 157 7.20 -13.83 -8.49
N LEU A 158 6.74 -13.32 -9.62
CA LEU A 158 7.50 -13.24 -10.86
C LEU A 158 7.52 -11.80 -11.33
N VAL A 159 8.70 -11.30 -11.69
CA VAL A 159 8.87 -9.97 -12.27
C VAL A 159 9.35 -10.11 -13.71
N TYR A 160 8.70 -9.38 -14.58
CA TYR A 160 9.07 -9.23 -15.98
C TYR A 160 9.23 -7.74 -16.29
N THR A 161 10.13 -7.39 -17.20
CA THR A 161 10.30 -6.03 -17.71
C THR A 161 10.22 -6.00 -19.22
N SER A 162 9.77 -4.87 -19.73
CA SER A 162 9.75 -4.56 -21.18
C SER A 162 10.12 -3.11 -21.40
N VAL A 163 10.76 -2.79 -22.51
CA VAL A 163 11.04 -1.42 -22.96
C VAL A 163 10.11 -0.97 -24.08
N ASP A 164 9.37 -1.90 -24.68
CA ASP A 164 8.47 -1.66 -25.83
C ASP A 164 6.99 -1.97 -25.52
N GLY A 165 6.70 -2.57 -24.35
CA GLY A 165 5.37 -2.99 -23.96
C GLY A 165 4.87 -4.29 -24.57
N ASP A 166 5.63 -4.89 -25.50
CA ASP A 166 5.27 -6.10 -26.25
C ASP A 166 6.13 -7.28 -25.85
N ASN A 167 7.45 -7.07 -25.72
CA ASN A 167 8.42 -8.11 -25.42
C ASN A 167 8.80 -8.07 -23.94
N TYR A 168 8.33 -9.04 -23.16
CA TYR A 168 8.58 -9.14 -21.73
C TYR A 168 9.65 -10.17 -21.40
N TYR A 169 10.64 -9.75 -20.62
CA TYR A 169 11.75 -10.59 -20.17
C TYR A 169 11.67 -10.83 -18.68
N LYS A 170 11.65 -12.09 -18.27
CA LYS A 170 11.68 -12.47 -16.86
C LYS A 170 12.98 -12.00 -16.21
N ARG A 171 12.86 -11.27 -15.11
CA ARG A 171 13.99 -10.72 -14.35
C ARG A 171 14.21 -11.42 -13.02
N ALA A 172 13.15 -11.66 -12.29
CA ALA A 172 13.25 -12.24 -10.95
C ALA A 172 12.12 -13.23 -10.66
N LYS A 173 12.39 -14.11 -9.73
CA LYS A 173 11.44 -15.03 -9.12
C LYS A 173 11.76 -15.18 -7.64
N LEU A 174 10.76 -15.04 -6.78
CA LEU A 174 10.88 -15.27 -5.35
C LEU A 174 9.69 -16.09 -4.85
N SER A 175 9.90 -16.83 -3.77
CA SER A 175 8.84 -17.54 -3.05
C SER A 175 8.84 -17.08 -1.59
N PRO A 176 7.68 -17.04 -0.93
CA PRO A 176 7.57 -16.67 0.49
C PRO A 176 8.47 -17.51 1.38
N SER A 177 8.97 -16.89 2.43
CA SER A 177 9.64 -17.57 3.53
C SER A 177 8.63 -18.19 4.50
N ILE A 178 7.44 -17.58 4.59
CA ILE A 178 6.35 -17.98 5.50
C ILE A 178 5.56 -19.12 4.88
N SER A 179 5.43 -20.21 5.62
CA SER A 179 4.59 -21.34 5.21
C SER A 179 3.11 -20.94 5.19
N VAL A 180 2.36 -21.36 4.16
CA VAL A 180 0.89 -21.18 4.11
C VAL A 180 0.14 -21.84 5.26
N LYS A 181 0.78 -22.78 5.97
CA LYS A 181 0.22 -23.46 7.16
C LYS A 181 0.58 -22.75 8.46
N GLN A 182 1.46 -21.75 8.43
CA GLN A 182 1.86 -21.03 9.63
C GLN A 182 0.69 -20.17 10.11
N GLU A 183 0.25 -20.42 11.33
CA GLU A 183 -0.83 -19.66 11.96
C GLU A 183 -0.32 -18.32 12.48
N GLY A 184 -1.18 -17.30 12.42
CA GLY A 184 -0.89 -15.95 12.87
C GLY A 184 -1.12 -14.92 11.76
N GLN A 185 -0.80 -13.69 12.08
CA GLN A 185 -0.84 -12.57 11.15
C GLN A 185 0.59 -12.21 10.76
N PHE A 186 0.87 -12.23 9.48
CA PHE A 186 2.18 -11.92 8.93
C PHE A 186 2.01 -11.03 7.72
N PHE A 187 2.88 -10.06 7.59
CA PHE A 187 3.12 -9.49 6.28
C PHE A 187 4.60 -9.67 5.93
N GLU A 188 4.90 -9.91 4.67
CA GLU A 188 6.25 -10.10 4.17
C GLU A 188 6.48 -9.16 2.99
N GLU A 189 7.56 -8.42 3.06
CA GLU A 189 8.05 -7.60 1.96
C GLU A 189 9.00 -8.43 1.11
N PHE A 190 8.74 -8.46 -0.18
CA PHE A 190 9.55 -9.15 -1.17
C PHE A 190 10.34 -8.14 -1.98
N VAL A 191 11.66 -8.18 -1.81
CA VAL A 191 12.59 -7.38 -2.60
C VAL A 191 13.17 -8.27 -3.70
N LEU A 192 12.65 -8.12 -4.92
CA LEU A 192 13.11 -8.87 -6.08
C LEU A 192 14.16 -8.06 -6.83
N THR A 193 15.43 -8.39 -6.62
CA THR A 193 16.56 -7.72 -7.26
C THR A 193 16.99 -8.44 -8.53
N PHE A 194 17.50 -7.68 -9.50
CA PHE A 194 18.02 -8.17 -10.78
C PHE A 194 19.07 -7.18 -11.34
N PRO A 195 19.91 -7.60 -12.30
CA PRO A 195 20.80 -6.66 -12.98
C PRO A 195 20.01 -5.48 -13.55
N GLU A 196 20.52 -4.27 -13.38
CA GLU A 196 19.90 -3.04 -13.88
C GLU A 196 19.50 -3.17 -15.36
N VAL A 197 18.29 -2.75 -15.69
CA VAL A 197 17.70 -2.82 -17.02
C VAL A 197 17.03 -1.51 -17.40
#